data_57c6a0f6382b3782ed306b166e5908c5
#
_entry.id   57c6a0f6382b3782ed306b166e5908c5
#
_cell.length_a   1.000
_cell.length_b   1.000
_cell.length_c   1.000
_cell.angle_alpha   90.00
_cell.angle_beta   90.00
_cell.angle_gamma   90.00
#
_symmetry.space_group_name_H-M   'P 1'
#
loop_
_entity.id
_entity.type
_entity.pdbx_description
1 polymer ?
#
loop_
_entity_poly.entity_id
_entity_poly.type
_entity_poly.pdbx_seq_one_letter_code
_entity_poly.pdbx_strand_id
1 'polypeptide(L)'
;MKHKDSLKQTSLVWLYFALVAVLILVIVTLIMSAIMFLLFRRGDIPPGPGMLPFDFVVILGAILGTVVAILVIKQIFKPIERLSEGLRRVSRGDFSVRLKEKSMFGAIREMYGDFNAMTQELAGVETLRSDFVSNVSHEFKTPLSTIEGYAALLQNKDLSSEKTQEYLAKIILNAHKLSVLTGNILNLSKL
;
A
#
# COMPACT_ATOMS: atom_id res chain seq x y z
N MET A 1 3.27 -10.61 16.76
CA MET A 1 4.65 -10.47 17.25
C MET A 1 5.65 -10.23 16.13
N LYS A 2 5.61 -10.93 15.00
CA LYS A 2 6.51 -10.72 13.81
C LYS A 2 6.54 -9.30 13.21
N HIS A 3 5.51 -8.51 13.44
CA HIS A 3 5.35 -7.19 12.81
C HIS A 3 6.17 -6.07 13.49
N LYS A 4 6.40 -6.19 14.81
CA LYS A 4 7.22 -5.22 15.57
C LYS A 4 8.71 -5.38 15.25
N ASP A 5 9.11 -6.58 14.86
CA ASP A 5 10.50 -6.90 14.54
C ASP A 5 10.91 -6.40 13.14
N SER A 6 10.00 -6.42 12.17
CA SER A 6 10.28 -5.89 10.81
C SER A 6 10.40 -4.35 10.81
N LEU A 7 9.61 -3.64 11.61
CA LEU A 7 9.73 -2.19 11.76
C LEU A 7 11.02 -1.78 12.49
N LYS A 8 11.45 -2.57 13.47
CA LYS A 8 12.76 -2.38 14.11
C LYS A 8 13.92 -2.66 13.15
N GLN A 9 13.80 -3.67 12.32
CA GLN A 9 14.84 -4.04 11.37
C GLN A 9 15.01 -3.00 10.26
N THR A 10 13.91 -2.42 9.75
CA THR A 10 13.95 -1.29 8.81
C THR A 10 14.55 -0.04 9.47
N SER A 11 14.14 0.31 10.69
CA SER A 11 14.71 1.47 11.41
C SER A 11 16.21 1.29 11.71
N LEU A 12 16.66 0.06 11.92
CA LEU A 12 18.07 -0.27 12.14
C LEU A 12 18.92 -0.07 10.89
N VAL A 13 18.40 -0.47 9.74
CA VAL A 13 19.05 -0.25 8.43
C VAL A 13 19.19 1.23 8.13
N TRP A 14 18.16 2.03 8.42
CA TRP A 14 18.19 3.49 8.25
C TRP A 14 19.16 4.17 9.19
N LEU A 15 19.21 3.73 10.45
CA LEU A 15 20.18 4.19 11.43
C LEU A 15 21.62 3.89 10.94
N TYR A 16 21.81 2.71 10.36
CA TYR A 16 23.10 2.30 9.79
C TYR A 16 23.54 3.21 8.63
N PHE A 17 22.66 3.50 7.67
CA PHE A 17 22.98 4.41 6.57
C PHE A 17 23.24 5.84 7.04
N ALA A 18 22.47 6.35 7.99
CA ALA A 18 22.71 7.67 8.59
C ALA A 18 24.05 7.70 9.34
N LEU A 19 24.38 6.63 10.05
CA LEU A 19 25.64 6.48 10.80
C LEU A 19 26.84 6.40 9.84
N VAL A 20 26.71 5.67 8.74
CA VAL A 20 27.72 5.58 7.68
C VAL A 20 27.94 6.95 7.01
N ALA A 21 26.87 7.69 6.71
CA ALA A 21 26.97 9.01 6.12
C ALA A 21 27.68 10.00 7.07
N VAL A 22 27.34 9.98 8.36
CA VAL A 22 28.01 10.78 9.40
C VAL A 22 29.47 10.34 9.55
N LEU A 23 29.75 9.04 9.53
CA LEU A 23 31.11 8.50 9.61
C LEU A 23 31.98 8.97 8.44
N ILE A 24 31.46 8.91 7.22
CA ILE A 24 32.15 9.39 6.02
C ILE A 24 32.45 10.89 6.17
N LEU A 25 31.53 11.66 6.67
CA LEU A 25 31.67 13.09 6.86
C LEU A 25 32.72 13.41 7.91
N VAL A 26 32.75 12.65 9.01
CA VAL A 26 33.81 12.76 10.05
C VAL A 26 35.18 12.37 9.50
N ILE A 27 35.27 11.30 8.70
CA ILE A 27 36.52 10.87 8.09
C ILE A 27 37.06 11.95 7.13
N VAL A 28 36.18 12.50 6.28
CA VAL A 28 36.55 13.56 5.33
C VAL A 28 37.04 14.80 6.09
N THR A 29 36.39 15.21 7.16
CA THR A 29 36.82 16.35 7.97
C THR A 29 38.15 16.07 8.68
N LEU A 30 38.39 14.87 9.19
CA LEU A 30 39.65 14.46 9.79
C LEU A 30 40.78 14.41 8.76
N ILE A 31 40.53 13.91 7.56
CA ILE A 31 41.56 13.90 6.48
C ILE A 31 41.92 15.32 6.08
N MET A 32 40.93 16.20 5.90
CA MET A 32 41.18 17.61 5.56
C MET A 32 41.94 18.32 6.70
N SER A 33 41.61 17.99 7.97
CA SER A 33 42.33 18.46 9.15
C SER A 33 43.80 18.02 9.15
N ALA A 34 44.05 16.74 8.88
CA ALA A 34 45.39 16.19 8.82
C ALA A 34 46.26 16.79 7.70
N ILE A 35 45.66 16.97 6.51
CA ILE A 35 46.31 17.60 5.36
C ILE A 35 46.71 19.03 5.71
N MET A 36 45.81 19.80 6.30
CA MET A 36 46.05 21.18 6.68
C MET A 36 47.12 21.29 7.74
N PHE A 37 47.12 20.38 8.74
CA PHE A 37 48.16 20.31 9.78
C PHE A 37 49.53 19.97 9.17
N LEU A 38 49.61 19.06 8.19
CA LEU A 38 50.87 18.73 7.52
C LEU A 38 51.44 19.90 6.70
N LEU A 39 50.56 20.62 5.98
CA LEU A 39 50.94 21.82 5.21
C LEU A 39 51.46 22.93 6.16
N PHE A 40 50.79 23.12 7.29
CA PHE A 40 51.24 24.03 8.33
C PHE A 40 52.62 23.65 8.90
N ARG A 41 52.84 22.36 9.17
CA ARG A 41 54.11 21.86 9.70
C ARG A 41 55.26 21.98 8.69
N ARG A 42 54.98 21.93 7.37
CA ARG A 42 55.96 22.14 6.30
C ARG A 42 56.33 23.61 6.10
N GLY A 43 55.64 24.53 6.69
CA GLY A 43 55.86 25.95 6.50
C GLY A 43 55.23 26.53 5.24
N ASP A 44 54.46 25.75 4.53
CA ASP A 44 53.79 26.18 3.28
C ASP A 44 52.62 27.17 3.59
N ILE A 45 52.19 27.23 4.84
CA ILE A 45 51.17 28.17 5.33
C ILE A 45 51.75 28.96 6.48
N PRO A 46 51.81 30.31 6.37
CA PRO A 46 52.34 31.15 7.49
C PRO A 46 51.43 31.03 8.70
N PRO A 47 52.01 31.06 9.93
CA PRO A 47 51.22 31.11 11.15
C PRO A 47 50.41 32.40 11.20
N GLY A 48 49.16 32.34 10.80
CA GLY A 48 48.21 33.42 10.97
C GLY A 48 47.76 33.49 12.44
N PRO A 49 47.20 34.62 12.88
CA PRO A 49 46.69 34.75 14.24
C PRO A 49 45.46 33.83 14.41
N GLY A 50 45.74 32.63 14.94
CA GLY A 50 44.69 31.73 15.44
C GLY A 50 44.41 30.53 14.54
N MET A 51 44.37 29.34 15.15
CA MET A 51 43.74 28.12 14.64
C MET A 51 42.21 28.29 14.41
N LEU A 52 41.68 29.44 14.81
CA LEU A 52 40.26 29.79 14.74
C LEU A 52 39.59 29.58 13.36
N PRO A 53 40.23 29.90 12.18
CA PRO A 53 39.56 29.66 10.91
C PRO A 53 39.42 28.18 10.56
N PHE A 54 40.32 27.33 11.07
CA PHE A 54 40.33 25.90 10.78
C PHE A 54 39.25 25.16 11.58
N ASP A 55 39.21 25.39 12.89
CA ASP A 55 38.16 24.83 13.77
C ASP A 55 36.76 25.27 13.31
N PHE A 56 36.65 26.52 12.84
CA PHE A 56 35.43 27.06 12.30
C PHE A 56 34.96 26.29 11.00
N VAL A 57 35.89 25.98 10.09
CA VAL A 57 35.58 25.21 8.87
C VAL A 57 35.14 23.79 9.21
N VAL A 58 35.77 23.14 10.18
CA VAL A 58 35.40 21.78 10.64
C VAL A 58 34.00 21.78 11.27
N ILE A 59 33.72 22.73 12.14
CA ILE A 59 32.43 22.87 12.83
C ILE A 59 31.34 23.17 11.78
N LEU A 60 31.59 24.11 10.88
CA LEU A 60 30.64 24.47 9.81
C LEU A 60 30.35 23.28 8.90
N GLY A 61 31.38 22.51 8.53
CA GLY A 61 31.24 21.28 7.73
C GLY A 61 30.39 20.23 8.44
N ALA A 62 30.60 20.00 9.73
CA ALA A 62 29.81 19.08 10.55
C ALA A 62 28.34 19.51 10.64
N ILE A 63 28.09 20.80 10.86
CA ILE A 63 26.72 21.35 10.88
C ILE A 63 26.04 21.18 9.53
N LEU A 64 26.68 21.58 8.45
CA LEU A 64 26.14 21.45 7.08
C LEU A 64 25.84 19.99 6.74
N GLY A 65 26.74 19.08 7.03
CA GLY A 65 26.55 17.66 6.78
C GLY A 65 25.38 17.08 7.58
N THR A 66 25.25 17.47 8.84
CA THR A 66 24.09 17.05 9.65
C THR A 66 22.78 17.57 9.09
N VAL A 67 22.73 18.82 8.66
CA VAL A 67 21.53 19.41 8.01
C VAL A 67 21.19 18.67 6.73
N VAL A 68 22.18 18.41 5.87
CA VAL A 68 21.97 17.65 4.62
C VAL A 68 21.46 16.24 4.92
N ALA A 69 22.05 15.52 5.88
CA ALA A 69 21.61 14.19 6.29
C ALA A 69 20.15 14.19 6.76
N ILE A 70 19.74 15.15 7.59
CA ILE A 70 18.35 15.30 8.06
C ILE A 70 17.40 15.58 6.87
N LEU A 71 17.81 16.42 5.93
CA LEU A 71 17.01 16.73 4.73
C LEU A 71 16.82 15.50 3.86
N VAL A 72 17.89 14.73 3.60
CA VAL A 72 17.81 13.49 2.83
C VAL A 72 16.88 12.48 3.49
N ILE A 73 16.99 12.28 4.80
CA ILE A 73 16.10 11.38 5.56
C ILE A 73 14.65 11.81 5.42
N LYS A 74 14.36 13.09 5.61
CA LYS A 74 12.96 13.59 5.54
C LYS A 74 12.38 13.56 4.13
N GLN A 75 13.19 13.86 3.12
CA GLN A 75 12.73 14.07 1.75
C GLN A 75 12.69 12.80 0.92
N ILE A 76 13.51 11.81 1.23
CA ILE A 76 13.62 10.57 0.45
C ILE A 76 13.08 9.38 1.26
N PHE A 77 13.57 9.18 2.48
CA PHE A 77 13.27 7.97 3.24
C PHE A 77 11.87 7.93 3.82
N LYS A 78 11.40 9.00 4.44
CA LYS A 78 10.02 9.04 4.97
C LYS A 78 8.93 8.79 3.90
N PRO A 79 9.01 9.36 2.70
CA PRO A 79 8.08 9.02 1.63
C PRO A 79 8.10 7.56 1.22
N ILE A 80 9.29 6.94 1.10
CA ILE A 80 9.41 5.51 0.76
C ILE A 80 8.79 4.63 1.86
N GLU A 81 9.00 4.95 3.12
CA GLU A 81 8.38 4.24 4.25
C GLU A 81 6.85 4.32 4.20
N ARG A 82 6.30 5.51 3.91
CA ARG A 82 4.84 5.69 3.72
C ARG A 82 4.30 4.88 2.57
N LEU A 83 5.01 4.81 1.44
CA LEU A 83 4.63 3.98 0.32
C LEU A 83 4.62 2.49 0.70
N SER A 84 5.66 2.03 1.39
CA SER A 84 5.75 0.66 1.89
C SER A 84 4.60 0.30 2.84
N GLU A 85 4.23 1.22 3.73
CA GLU A 85 3.09 1.04 4.63
C GLU A 85 1.76 1.03 3.85
N GLY A 86 1.60 1.93 2.88
CA GLY A 86 0.46 1.95 1.96
C GLY A 86 0.28 0.63 1.23
N LEU A 87 1.34 0.13 0.60
CA LEU A 87 1.35 -1.17 -0.08
C LEU A 87 0.95 -2.32 0.85
N ARG A 88 1.43 -2.29 2.09
CA ARG A 88 1.06 -3.30 3.10
C ARG A 88 -0.42 -3.24 3.49
N ARG A 89 -1.04 -2.07 3.53
CA ARG A 89 -2.47 -1.92 3.76
C ARG A 89 -3.28 -2.45 2.59
N VAL A 90 -2.88 -2.11 1.37
CA VAL A 90 -3.49 -2.62 0.12
C VAL A 90 -3.41 -4.15 0.06
N SER A 91 -2.28 -4.75 0.41
CA SER A 91 -2.14 -6.22 0.44
C SER A 91 -3.04 -6.93 1.45
N ARG A 92 -3.66 -6.18 2.37
CA ARG A 92 -4.66 -6.68 3.34
C ARG A 92 -6.10 -6.35 2.93
N GLY A 93 -6.29 -5.83 1.71
CA GLY A 93 -7.61 -5.48 1.19
C GLY A 93 -8.09 -4.07 1.54
N ASP A 94 -7.25 -3.22 2.14
CA ASP A 94 -7.62 -1.82 2.39
C ASP A 94 -7.26 -0.94 1.19
N PHE A 95 -8.20 -0.83 0.27
CA PHE A 95 -8.06 -0.01 -0.94
C PHE A 95 -8.45 1.46 -0.74
N SER A 96 -8.80 1.87 0.48
CA SER A 96 -9.14 3.27 0.79
C SER A 96 -7.93 4.15 1.01
N VAL A 97 -6.74 3.55 1.11
CA VAL A 97 -5.47 4.25 1.34
C VAL A 97 -5.18 5.22 0.20
N ARG A 98 -4.85 6.47 0.57
CA ARG A 98 -4.35 7.48 -0.38
C ARG A 98 -3.11 8.13 0.19
N LEU A 99 -2.08 8.29 -0.65
CA LEU A 99 -0.85 8.97 -0.30
C LEU A 99 -0.91 10.42 -0.79
N LYS A 100 -0.49 11.36 0.06
CA LYS A 100 -0.52 12.79 -0.29
C LYS A 100 0.67 13.11 -1.19
N GLU A 101 0.42 13.55 -2.41
CA GLU A 101 1.41 13.88 -3.44
C GLU A 101 2.22 15.16 -3.16
N LYS A 102 2.47 15.47 -1.87
CA LYS A 102 3.27 16.62 -1.45
C LYS A 102 4.73 16.21 -1.29
N SER A 103 5.42 15.97 -2.40
CA SER A 103 6.88 15.76 -2.39
C SER A 103 7.59 16.82 -3.24
N MET A 104 8.78 17.25 -2.78
CA MET A 104 9.65 18.13 -3.56
C MET A 104 10.28 17.36 -4.74
N PHE A 105 10.47 16.04 -4.63
CA PHE A 105 11.02 15.21 -5.70
C PHE A 105 9.92 14.69 -6.61
N GLY A 106 10.04 14.98 -7.92
CA GLY A 106 9.10 14.58 -8.95
C GLY A 106 8.84 13.08 -8.98
N ALA A 107 9.90 12.27 -8.91
CA ALA A 107 9.80 10.82 -8.92
C ALA A 107 8.94 10.25 -7.76
N ILE A 108 9.08 10.79 -6.54
CA ILE A 108 8.27 10.35 -5.39
C ILE A 108 6.80 10.77 -5.57
N ARG A 109 6.56 11.93 -6.15
CA ARG A 109 5.21 12.41 -6.45
C ARG A 109 4.53 11.53 -7.49
N GLU A 110 5.25 11.15 -8.53
CA GLU A 110 4.79 10.23 -9.57
C GLU A 110 4.47 8.85 -8.97
N MET A 111 5.38 8.26 -8.18
CA MET A 111 5.11 7.00 -7.46
C MET A 111 3.86 7.05 -6.57
N TYR A 112 3.58 8.18 -5.93
CA TYR A 112 2.37 8.34 -5.13
C TYR A 112 1.13 8.47 -6.00
N GLY A 113 1.22 9.14 -7.16
CA GLY A 113 0.17 9.21 -8.16
C GLY A 113 -0.19 7.82 -8.67
N ASP A 114 0.81 7.05 -9.12
CA ASP A 114 0.63 5.68 -9.60
C ASP A 114 0.04 4.75 -8.52
N PHE A 115 0.54 4.86 -7.29
CA PHE A 115 -0.03 4.13 -6.15
C PHE A 115 -1.51 4.47 -5.94
N ASN A 116 -1.85 5.76 -5.97
CA ASN A 116 -3.23 6.20 -5.77
C ASN A 116 -4.15 5.75 -6.92
N ALA A 117 -3.67 5.79 -8.15
CA ALA A 117 -4.40 5.27 -9.32
C ALA A 117 -4.64 3.76 -9.18
N MET A 118 -3.60 2.99 -8.89
CA MET A 118 -3.71 1.54 -8.66
C MET A 118 -4.71 1.21 -7.53
N THR A 119 -4.67 1.91 -6.41
CA THR A 119 -5.59 1.66 -5.29
C THR A 119 -7.03 2.05 -5.64
N GLN A 120 -7.23 3.02 -6.51
CA GLN A 120 -8.56 3.40 -7.00
C GLN A 120 -9.15 2.32 -7.91
N GLU A 121 -8.36 1.78 -8.83
CA GLU A 121 -8.77 0.67 -9.70
C GLU A 121 -9.12 -0.57 -8.88
N LEU A 122 -8.29 -0.94 -7.91
CA LEU A 122 -8.55 -2.08 -7.03
C LEU A 122 -9.83 -1.89 -6.20
N ALA A 123 -10.09 -0.69 -5.69
CA ALA A 123 -11.34 -0.36 -5.00
C ALA A 123 -12.56 -0.53 -5.92
N GLY A 124 -12.46 -0.11 -7.18
CA GLY A 124 -13.49 -0.30 -8.19
C GLY A 124 -13.79 -1.79 -8.44
N VAL A 125 -12.73 -2.60 -8.62
CA VAL A 125 -12.87 -4.05 -8.82
C VAL A 125 -13.54 -4.72 -7.61
N GLU A 126 -13.16 -4.36 -6.38
CA GLU A 126 -13.76 -4.93 -5.16
C GLU A 126 -15.23 -4.53 -5.01
N THR A 127 -15.59 -3.29 -5.36
CA THR A 127 -16.99 -2.85 -5.38
C THR A 127 -17.80 -3.67 -6.39
N LEU A 128 -17.31 -3.79 -7.63
CA LEU A 128 -17.97 -4.60 -8.67
C LEU A 128 -18.11 -6.06 -8.24
N ARG A 129 -17.11 -6.64 -7.60
CA ARG A 129 -17.17 -8.00 -7.06
C ARG A 129 -18.24 -8.13 -5.98
N SER A 130 -18.31 -7.18 -5.05
CA SER A 130 -19.30 -7.17 -3.97
C SER A 130 -20.72 -7.04 -4.53
N ASP A 131 -20.92 -6.12 -5.46
CA ASP A 131 -22.21 -5.91 -6.11
C ASP A 131 -22.64 -7.14 -6.93
N PHE A 132 -21.69 -7.77 -7.63
CA PHE A 132 -21.94 -9.01 -8.36
C PHE A 132 -22.43 -10.12 -7.41
N VAL A 133 -21.72 -10.38 -6.30
CA VAL A 133 -22.12 -11.41 -5.33
C VAL A 133 -23.49 -11.10 -4.72
N SER A 134 -23.76 -9.84 -4.38
CA SER A 134 -25.05 -9.40 -3.85
C SER A 134 -26.18 -9.63 -4.86
N ASN A 135 -26.01 -9.16 -6.08
CA ASN A 135 -27.02 -9.30 -7.14
C ASN A 135 -27.30 -10.77 -7.47
N VAL A 136 -26.23 -11.57 -7.61
CA VAL A 136 -26.37 -13.03 -7.84
C VAL A 136 -27.17 -13.67 -6.70
N SER A 137 -26.86 -13.32 -5.45
CA SER A 137 -27.57 -13.86 -4.28
C SER A 137 -29.06 -13.51 -4.31
N HIS A 138 -29.40 -12.29 -4.68
CA HIS A 138 -30.78 -11.86 -4.83
C HIS A 138 -31.51 -12.59 -5.98
N GLU A 139 -30.85 -12.74 -7.13
CA GLU A 139 -31.40 -13.44 -8.29
C GLU A 139 -31.63 -14.95 -8.02
N PHE A 140 -30.83 -15.56 -7.16
CA PHE A 140 -31.07 -16.94 -6.68
C PHE A 140 -32.20 -17.03 -5.67
N LYS A 141 -32.26 -16.10 -4.72
CA LYS A 141 -33.21 -16.16 -3.59
C LYS A 141 -34.67 -16.14 -4.06
N THR A 142 -34.99 -15.32 -5.04
CA THR A 142 -36.36 -15.15 -5.53
C THR A 142 -36.96 -16.43 -6.10
N PRO A 143 -36.34 -17.10 -7.12
CA PRO A 143 -36.89 -18.34 -7.66
C PRO A 143 -36.83 -19.47 -6.61
N LEU A 144 -35.83 -19.53 -5.77
CA LEU A 144 -35.73 -20.54 -4.71
C LEU A 144 -36.87 -20.43 -3.71
N SER A 145 -37.16 -19.22 -3.19
CA SER A 145 -38.28 -19.00 -2.28
C SER A 145 -39.62 -19.29 -2.94
N THR A 146 -39.75 -19.07 -4.26
CA THR A 146 -40.96 -19.42 -5.02
C THR A 146 -41.13 -20.96 -5.12
N ILE A 147 -40.05 -21.70 -5.38
CA ILE A 147 -40.06 -23.16 -5.40
C ILE A 147 -40.46 -23.70 -4.02
N GLU A 148 -39.81 -23.20 -2.93
CA GLU A 148 -40.12 -23.63 -1.57
C GLU A 148 -41.58 -23.35 -1.20
N GLY A 149 -42.07 -22.16 -1.54
CA GLY A 149 -43.47 -21.79 -1.27
C GLY A 149 -44.49 -22.70 -1.97
N TYR A 150 -44.31 -22.96 -3.28
CA TYR A 150 -45.22 -23.85 -3.99
C TYR A 150 -45.05 -25.32 -3.55
N ALA A 151 -43.82 -25.75 -3.23
CA ALA A 151 -43.61 -27.09 -2.68
C ALA A 151 -44.29 -27.27 -1.32
N ALA A 152 -44.29 -26.25 -0.45
CA ALA A 152 -45.02 -26.28 0.81
C ALA A 152 -46.54 -26.34 0.59
N LEU A 153 -47.07 -25.59 -0.38
CA LEU A 153 -48.49 -25.65 -0.74
C LEU A 153 -48.93 -27.03 -1.27
N LEU A 154 -48.04 -27.71 -2.00
CA LEU A 154 -48.30 -29.08 -2.50
C LEU A 154 -48.39 -30.15 -1.40
N GLN A 155 -47.96 -29.87 -0.19
CA GLN A 155 -48.12 -30.78 0.96
C GLN A 155 -49.58 -30.84 1.47
N ASN A 156 -50.46 -29.92 1.02
CA ASN A 156 -51.86 -29.96 1.37
C ASN A 156 -52.56 -31.08 0.58
N LYS A 157 -53.16 -32.06 1.26
CA LYS A 157 -53.83 -33.23 0.66
C LYS A 157 -55.17 -32.91 0.00
N ASP A 158 -55.78 -31.75 0.27
CA ASP A 158 -57.08 -31.34 -0.26
C ASP A 158 -57.00 -30.46 -1.51
N LEU A 159 -55.81 -30.45 -2.17
CA LEU A 159 -55.61 -29.70 -3.42
C LEU A 159 -56.36 -30.34 -4.60
N SER A 160 -57.00 -29.51 -5.41
CA SER A 160 -57.54 -29.96 -6.68
C SER A 160 -56.38 -30.35 -7.67
N SER A 161 -56.67 -31.28 -8.57
CA SER A 161 -55.70 -31.68 -9.59
C SER A 161 -55.22 -30.50 -10.45
N GLU A 162 -56.07 -29.54 -10.71
CA GLU A 162 -55.76 -28.32 -11.47
C GLU A 162 -54.74 -27.43 -10.73
N LYS A 163 -54.96 -27.17 -9.42
CA LYS A 163 -53.98 -26.42 -8.58
C LYS A 163 -52.66 -27.14 -8.42
N THR A 164 -52.69 -28.46 -8.33
CA THR A 164 -51.49 -29.29 -8.27
C THR A 164 -50.65 -29.10 -9.52
N GLN A 165 -51.25 -29.15 -10.71
CA GLN A 165 -50.56 -28.93 -11.98
C GLN A 165 -50.03 -27.49 -12.09
N GLU A 166 -50.81 -26.51 -11.69
CA GLU A 166 -50.35 -25.10 -11.65
C GLU A 166 -49.12 -24.92 -10.81
N TYR A 167 -49.10 -25.45 -9.56
CA TYR A 167 -47.99 -25.31 -8.64
C TYR A 167 -46.73 -26.05 -9.14
N LEU A 168 -46.88 -27.24 -9.71
CA LEU A 168 -45.80 -27.97 -10.35
C LEU A 168 -45.21 -27.20 -11.53
N ALA A 169 -46.04 -26.58 -12.36
CA ALA A 169 -45.57 -25.75 -13.47
C ALA A 169 -44.76 -24.53 -12.98
N LYS A 170 -45.18 -23.89 -11.89
CA LYS A 170 -44.42 -22.78 -11.28
C LYS A 170 -43.07 -23.22 -10.72
N ILE A 171 -43.00 -24.41 -10.09
CA ILE A 171 -41.72 -25.00 -9.60
C ILE A 171 -40.79 -25.27 -10.77
N ILE A 172 -41.28 -25.96 -11.82
CA ILE A 172 -40.46 -26.28 -13.01
C ILE A 172 -39.91 -25.01 -13.68
N LEU A 173 -40.77 -23.98 -13.84
CA LEU A 173 -40.37 -22.71 -14.45
C LEU A 173 -39.24 -22.04 -13.64
N ASN A 174 -39.35 -22.01 -12.30
CA ASN A 174 -38.32 -21.39 -11.47
C ASN A 174 -37.03 -22.23 -11.34
N ALA A 175 -37.15 -23.56 -11.40
CA ALA A 175 -35.99 -24.44 -11.50
C ALA A 175 -35.23 -24.23 -12.83
N HIS A 176 -35.95 -24.04 -13.93
CA HIS A 176 -35.33 -23.72 -15.21
C HIS A 176 -34.61 -22.36 -15.18
N LYS A 177 -35.23 -21.32 -14.56
CA LYS A 177 -34.57 -20.02 -14.36
C LYS A 177 -33.25 -20.15 -13.60
N LEU A 178 -33.22 -20.93 -12.53
CA LEU A 178 -31.97 -21.18 -11.76
C LEU A 178 -30.92 -21.90 -12.60
N SER A 179 -31.33 -22.87 -13.45
CA SER A 179 -30.40 -23.56 -14.35
C SER A 179 -29.74 -22.59 -15.35
N VAL A 180 -30.54 -21.71 -15.96
CA VAL A 180 -30.05 -20.70 -16.89
C VAL A 180 -29.10 -19.72 -16.18
N LEU A 181 -29.47 -19.24 -14.98
CA LEU A 181 -28.63 -18.33 -14.19
C LEU A 181 -27.29 -18.96 -13.87
N THR A 182 -27.28 -20.22 -13.45
CA THR A 182 -26.05 -20.98 -13.16
C THR A 182 -25.18 -21.11 -14.42
N GLY A 183 -25.78 -21.40 -15.58
CA GLY A 183 -25.08 -21.48 -16.87
C GLY A 183 -24.40 -20.15 -17.24
N ASN A 184 -25.11 -19.03 -17.05
CA ASN A 184 -24.56 -17.71 -17.31
C ASN A 184 -23.37 -17.36 -16.40
N ILE A 185 -23.45 -17.70 -15.11
CA ILE A 185 -22.35 -17.48 -14.15
C ILE A 185 -21.13 -18.34 -14.51
N LEU A 186 -21.34 -19.61 -14.86
CA LEU A 186 -20.24 -20.50 -15.28
C LEU A 186 -19.56 -20.02 -16.56
N ASN A 187 -20.31 -19.47 -17.51
CA ASN A 187 -19.73 -18.89 -18.72
C ASN A 187 -18.93 -17.61 -18.41
N LEU A 188 -19.42 -16.77 -17.51
CA LEU A 188 -18.69 -15.56 -17.07
C LEU A 188 -17.39 -15.90 -16.34
N SER A 189 -17.35 -17.01 -15.58
CA SER A 189 -16.16 -17.44 -14.82
C SER A 189 -15.04 -18.03 -15.71
N LYS A 190 -15.28 -18.24 -17.00
CA LYS A 190 -14.28 -18.76 -17.96
C LYS A 190 -13.56 -17.65 -18.75
N LEU A 191 -13.98 -16.40 -18.58
CA LEU A 191 -13.35 -15.20 -19.16
C LEU A 191 -12.25 -14.67 -18.26
#